data_189baba65a52d4899bd2637382e6cf86
#
_entry.id   189baba65a52d4899bd2637382e6cf86
#
_cell.length_a   1.000
_cell.length_b   1.000
_cell.length_c   1.000
_cell.angle_alpha   90.00
_cell.angle_beta   90.00
_cell.angle_gamma   90.00
#
_symmetry.space_group_name_H-M   'P 1'
#
loop_
_entity.id
_entity.type
_entity.pdbx_description
1 polymer ?
#
loop_
_entity_poly.entity_id
_entity_poly.type
_entity_poly.pdbx_seq_one_letter_code
_entity_poly.pdbx_strand_id
1 'polypeptide(L)'
;DALVVGRGQSVFAAVQGDHERHVRLGGASVETRRGDLARLTPDALTGAALVTASALLDVLTTEEVGTLAAACATAGCPALLTLSVAGRVDLTPAHPMDAEITEAFNAHQRRTGMLGPDAVDAAAEAFAGHGATVRAHPSPWRLGPGEAELTAQWLRGWVGAAVEQRPELRERADRYLDERLAACAAGELRVVVHHTDLLALCRPTGGAP
;
A
#
# COMPACT_ATOMS: atom_id res chain seq x y z
N ASP A 1 -8.52 -2.39 -2.81
CA ASP A 1 -7.62 -2.81 -1.73
C ASP A 1 -8.10 -4.14 -1.18
N ALA A 2 -7.22 -5.06 -0.90
CA ALA A 2 -7.58 -6.38 -0.44
C ALA A 2 -6.63 -6.85 0.67
N LEU A 3 -7.20 -7.30 1.79
CA LEU A 3 -6.49 -8.09 2.79
C LEU A 3 -6.65 -9.56 2.43
N VAL A 4 -5.55 -10.29 2.30
CA VAL A 4 -5.56 -11.70 1.98
C VAL A 4 -5.06 -12.50 3.18
N VAL A 5 -5.84 -13.50 3.60
CA VAL A 5 -5.49 -14.40 4.70
C VAL A 5 -5.34 -15.81 4.15
N GLY A 6 -4.14 -16.39 4.25
CA GLY A 6 -3.87 -17.75 3.80
C GLY A 6 -4.05 -18.79 4.91
N ARG A 7 -4.84 -19.84 4.66
CA ARG A 7 -5.00 -21.01 5.54
C ARG A 7 -4.68 -22.28 4.76
N GLY A 8 -3.50 -22.85 4.96
CA GLY A 8 -3.11 -24.06 4.24
C GLY A 8 -3.26 -23.90 2.72
N GLN A 9 -4.14 -24.69 2.09
CA GLN A 9 -4.47 -24.56 0.66
C GLN A 9 -5.60 -23.55 0.38
N SER A 10 -6.11 -22.84 1.38
CA SER A 10 -7.20 -21.86 1.25
C SER A 10 -6.67 -20.45 1.47
N VAL A 11 -7.04 -19.55 0.60
CA VAL A 11 -6.71 -18.12 0.66
C VAL A 11 -8.00 -17.34 0.85
N PHE A 12 -8.05 -16.48 1.87
CA PHE A 12 -9.17 -15.57 2.09
C PHE A 12 -8.75 -14.18 1.65
N ALA A 13 -9.53 -13.55 0.80
CA ALA A 13 -9.33 -12.17 0.38
C ALA A 13 -10.50 -11.32 0.89
N ALA A 14 -10.22 -10.29 1.68
CA ALA A 14 -11.19 -9.23 1.93
C ALA A 14 -11.12 -8.26 0.76
N VAL A 15 -12.21 -8.11 0.01
CA VAL A 15 -12.29 -7.25 -1.18
C VAL A 15 -13.38 -6.21 -0.94
N GLN A 16 -13.08 -4.95 -1.22
CA GLN A 16 -14.13 -3.94 -1.40
C GLN A 16 -14.85 -4.21 -2.73
N GLY A 17 -16.00 -4.88 -2.66
CA GLY A 17 -16.80 -5.20 -3.85
C GLY A 17 -18.05 -6.00 -3.48
N ASP A 18 -19.07 -5.98 -4.35
CA ASP A 18 -20.44 -6.39 -4.02
C ASP A 18 -20.71 -7.92 -4.02
N HIS A 19 -19.72 -8.78 -4.21
CA HIS A 19 -19.99 -10.22 -4.32
C HIS A 19 -18.99 -11.08 -3.57
N GLU A 20 -19.46 -11.91 -2.65
CA GLU A 20 -18.72 -13.06 -2.13
C GLU A 20 -18.53 -14.07 -3.29
N ARG A 21 -17.30 -14.43 -3.57
CA ARG A 21 -16.97 -15.39 -4.63
C ARG A 21 -16.03 -16.47 -4.11
N HIS A 22 -16.37 -17.71 -4.43
CA HIS A 22 -15.44 -18.83 -4.33
C HIS A 22 -14.74 -19.00 -5.70
N VAL A 23 -13.43 -18.82 -5.72
CA VAL A 23 -12.61 -19.00 -6.93
C VAL A 23 -11.54 -20.06 -6.66
N ARG A 24 -11.36 -21.01 -7.57
CA ARG A 24 -10.21 -21.92 -7.54
C ARG A 24 -9.12 -21.37 -8.45
N LEU A 25 -7.93 -21.16 -7.89
CA LEU A 25 -6.74 -20.77 -8.61
C LEU A 25 -5.69 -21.89 -8.43
N GLY A 26 -5.52 -22.73 -9.46
CA GLY A 26 -4.67 -23.91 -9.37
C GLY A 26 -5.19 -24.88 -8.29
N GLY A 27 -4.34 -25.27 -7.34
CA GLY A 27 -4.70 -26.13 -6.20
C GLY A 27 -5.28 -25.38 -4.99
N ALA A 28 -5.39 -24.05 -5.04
CA ALA A 28 -5.88 -23.23 -3.93
C ALA A 28 -7.37 -22.89 -4.08
N SER A 29 -8.09 -22.89 -2.95
CA SER A 29 -9.46 -22.39 -2.83
C SER A 29 -9.41 -20.96 -2.28
N VAL A 30 -10.02 -20.01 -2.99
CA VAL A 30 -10.13 -18.61 -2.55
C VAL A 30 -11.56 -18.32 -2.16
N GLU A 31 -11.76 -17.93 -0.90
CA GLU A 31 -13.02 -17.42 -0.38
C GLU A 31 -12.90 -15.91 -0.20
N THR A 32 -13.78 -15.14 -0.83
CA THR A 32 -13.82 -13.68 -0.62
C THR A 32 -14.85 -13.38 0.46
N ARG A 33 -14.47 -12.54 1.42
CA ARG A 33 -15.39 -12.03 2.45
C ARG A 33 -15.39 -10.52 2.40
N ARG A 34 -16.57 -9.93 2.40
CA ARG A 34 -16.73 -8.48 2.59
C ARG A 34 -16.59 -8.18 4.09
N GLY A 35 -15.73 -7.24 4.43
CA GLY A 35 -15.50 -6.85 5.81
C GLY A 35 -14.88 -5.46 5.91
N ASP A 36 -15.00 -4.89 7.09
CA ASP A 36 -14.37 -3.66 7.50
C ASP A 36 -13.17 -4.03 8.38
N LEU A 37 -11.99 -3.51 8.04
CA LEU A 37 -10.75 -3.79 8.77
C LEU A 37 -10.82 -3.31 10.22
N ALA A 38 -11.56 -2.22 10.48
CA ALA A 38 -11.81 -1.73 11.84
C ALA A 38 -12.54 -2.76 12.73
N ARG A 39 -13.16 -3.78 12.11
CA ARG A 39 -13.88 -4.88 12.79
C ARG A 39 -13.13 -6.21 12.72
N LEU A 40 -11.89 -6.21 12.29
CA LEU A 40 -11.08 -7.42 12.24
C LEU A 40 -10.86 -7.97 13.65
N THR A 41 -11.22 -9.23 13.86
CA THR A 41 -11.03 -9.91 15.15
C THR A 41 -9.94 -10.99 15.04
N PRO A 42 -9.24 -11.33 16.13
CA PRO A 42 -8.27 -12.42 16.14
C PRO A 42 -8.88 -13.76 15.68
N ASP A 43 -10.14 -14.01 16.00
CA ASP A 43 -10.85 -15.24 15.63
C ASP A 43 -10.96 -15.40 14.10
N ALA A 44 -11.08 -14.28 13.36
CA ALA A 44 -11.09 -14.29 11.90
C ALA A 44 -9.77 -14.80 11.32
N LEU A 45 -8.67 -14.68 12.07
CA LEU A 45 -7.32 -15.10 11.70
C LEU A 45 -6.95 -16.47 12.29
N THR A 46 -7.81 -17.13 13.03
CA THR A 46 -7.52 -18.45 13.64
C THR A 46 -7.14 -19.47 12.57
N GLY A 47 -5.94 -20.09 12.72
CA GLY A 47 -5.40 -21.06 11.78
C GLY A 47 -4.87 -20.42 10.47
N ALA A 48 -4.82 -19.10 10.37
CA ALA A 48 -4.14 -18.44 9.27
C ALA A 48 -2.63 -18.62 9.39
N ALA A 49 -1.97 -18.93 8.27
CA ALA A 49 -0.53 -19.06 8.20
C ALA A 49 0.17 -17.71 7.92
N LEU A 50 -0.52 -16.82 7.23
CA LEU A 50 0.00 -15.52 6.82
C LEU A 50 -1.17 -14.59 6.48
N VAL A 51 -1.08 -13.34 6.91
CA VAL A 51 -1.88 -12.22 6.42
C VAL A 51 -1.06 -11.47 5.39
N THR A 52 -1.63 -11.17 4.22
CA THR A 52 -0.97 -10.32 3.24
C THR A 52 -1.88 -9.18 2.80
N ALA A 53 -1.30 -8.01 2.56
CA ALA A 53 -1.97 -6.88 1.94
C ALA A 53 -1.00 -6.18 0.99
N SER A 54 -1.53 -5.62 -0.09
CA SER A 54 -0.75 -4.87 -1.07
C SER A 54 -1.43 -3.55 -1.37
N ALA A 55 -0.65 -2.44 -1.35
CA ALA A 55 -1.16 -1.08 -1.57
C ALA A 55 -2.37 -0.75 -0.67
N LEU A 56 -2.30 -1.12 0.61
CA LEU A 56 -3.39 -0.96 1.56
C LEU A 56 -3.05 0.01 2.71
N LEU A 57 -1.81 -0.03 3.21
CA LEU A 57 -1.47 0.68 4.45
C LEU A 57 -1.67 2.19 4.35
N ASP A 58 -1.38 2.78 3.22
CA ASP A 58 -1.46 4.22 2.97
C ASP A 58 -2.89 4.79 3.04
N VAL A 59 -3.90 3.96 2.80
CA VAL A 59 -5.32 4.34 2.88
C VAL A 59 -5.95 4.00 4.24
N LEU A 60 -5.18 3.45 5.18
CA LEU A 60 -5.65 3.14 6.52
C LEU A 60 -5.40 4.31 7.49
N THR A 61 -6.22 4.34 8.55
CA THR A 61 -6.01 5.18 9.72
C THR A 61 -5.08 4.48 10.73
N THR A 62 -4.55 5.25 11.69
CA THR A 62 -3.75 4.68 12.80
C THR A 62 -4.54 3.64 13.61
N GLU A 63 -5.85 3.84 13.79
CA GLU A 63 -6.72 2.92 14.52
C GLU A 63 -6.88 1.58 13.77
N GLU A 64 -7.08 1.62 12.47
CA GLU A 64 -7.22 0.41 11.63
C GLU A 64 -5.92 -0.38 11.58
N VAL A 65 -4.78 0.29 11.46
CA VAL A 65 -3.46 -0.36 11.54
C VAL A 65 -3.24 -0.98 12.93
N GLY A 66 -3.62 -0.29 13.99
CA GLY A 66 -3.59 -0.82 15.36
C GLY A 66 -4.45 -2.08 15.51
N THR A 67 -5.67 -2.07 14.95
CA THR A 67 -6.58 -3.23 14.95
C THR A 67 -5.98 -4.42 14.20
N LEU A 68 -5.39 -4.18 13.02
CA LEU A 68 -4.71 -5.22 12.26
C LEU A 68 -3.54 -5.84 13.04
N ALA A 69 -2.69 -5.00 13.62
CA ALA A 69 -1.53 -5.44 14.40
C ALA A 69 -1.94 -6.26 15.62
N ALA A 70 -2.94 -5.79 16.38
CA ALA A 70 -3.47 -6.49 17.53
C ALA A 70 -4.08 -7.85 17.15
N ALA A 71 -4.87 -7.91 16.08
CA ALA A 71 -5.48 -9.15 15.61
C ALA A 71 -4.42 -10.17 15.17
N CYS A 72 -3.42 -9.75 14.40
CA CYS A 72 -2.31 -10.60 13.96
C CYS A 72 -1.48 -11.11 15.15
N ALA A 73 -1.15 -10.23 16.09
CA ALA A 73 -0.37 -10.60 17.27
C ALA A 73 -1.12 -11.60 18.16
N THR A 74 -2.40 -11.36 18.43
CA THR A 74 -3.23 -12.26 19.25
C THR A 74 -3.40 -13.63 18.60
N ALA A 75 -3.58 -13.67 17.28
CA ALA A 75 -3.68 -14.93 16.53
C ALA A 75 -2.31 -15.61 16.31
N GLY A 76 -1.19 -14.96 16.65
CA GLY A 76 0.16 -15.46 16.35
C GLY A 76 0.45 -15.54 14.84
N CYS A 77 -0.29 -14.79 14.03
CA CYS A 77 -0.24 -14.85 12.58
C CYS A 77 0.73 -13.78 12.03
N PRO A 78 1.77 -14.14 11.27
CA PRO A 78 2.63 -13.16 10.62
C PRO A 78 1.88 -12.35 9.55
N ALA A 79 2.35 -11.12 9.27
CA ALA A 79 1.79 -10.26 8.24
C ALA A 79 2.86 -9.80 7.26
N LEU A 80 2.56 -9.86 5.96
CA LEU A 80 3.35 -9.30 4.87
C LEU A 80 2.57 -8.20 4.18
N LEU A 81 3.01 -6.96 4.34
CA LEU A 81 2.36 -5.75 3.84
C LEU A 81 3.26 -5.14 2.78
N THR A 82 2.81 -5.15 1.53
CA THR A 82 3.63 -4.79 0.37
C THR A 82 3.12 -3.54 -0.35
N LEU A 83 3.99 -2.94 -1.16
CA LEU A 83 3.67 -1.77 -1.99
C LEU A 83 3.12 -0.58 -1.18
N SER A 84 3.67 -0.35 0.01
CA SER A 84 3.31 0.84 0.79
C SER A 84 4.15 2.02 0.33
N VAL A 85 3.49 3.12 -0.02
CA VAL A 85 4.16 4.32 -0.53
C VAL A 85 5.09 4.91 0.54
N ALA A 86 6.29 5.34 0.11
CA ALA A 86 7.29 5.96 0.99
C ALA A 86 7.35 7.50 0.83
N GLY A 87 6.37 8.10 0.12
CA GLY A 87 6.27 9.55 -0.06
C GLY A 87 7.38 10.18 -0.92
N ARG A 88 8.23 9.37 -1.55
CA ARG A 88 9.34 9.82 -2.38
C ARG A 88 9.20 9.32 -3.82
N VAL A 89 9.43 10.23 -4.76
CA VAL A 89 9.50 9.94 -6.19
C VAL A 89 10.73 10.61 -6.76
N ASP A 90 11.53 9.86 -7.52
CA ASP A 90 12.67 10.41 -8.27
C ASP A 90 12.36 10.36 -9.77
N LEU A 91 12.45 11.50 -10.46
CA LEU A 91 12.27 11.60 -11.90
C LEU A 91 13.56 12.01 -12.58
N THR A 92 13.87 11.42 -13.72
CA THR A 92 15.02 11.77 -14.55
C THR A 92 14.58 11.92 -15.99
N PRO A 93 14.83 13.07 -16.65
CA PRO A 93 15.47 14.28 -16.10
C PRO A 93 14.61 14.94 -15.02
N ALA A 94 15.27 15.64 -14.07
CA ALA A 94 14.57 16.37 -13.01
C ALA A 94 13.85 17.62 -13.57
N HIS A 95 12.77 18.02 -12.90
CA HIS A 95 12.02 19.22 -13.24
C HIS A 95 11.74 20.06 -11.98
N PRO A 96 11.73 21.40 -12.05
CA PRO A 96 11.54 22.26 -10.89
C PRO A 96 10.24 22.00 -10.11
N MET A 97 9.20 21.50 -10.77
CA MET A 97 7.91 21.19 -10.12
C MET A 97 7.85 19.82 -9.46
N ASP A 98 8.82 18.92 -9.64
CA ASP A 98 8.76 17.55 -9.10
C ASP A 98 8.53 17.54 -7.58
N ALA A 99 9.25 18.39 -6.86
CA ALA A 99 9.12 18.48 -5.40
C ALA A 99 7.76 19.02 -4.95
N GLU A 100 7.25 20.04 -5.64
CA GLU A 100 5.96 20.66 -5.31
C GLU A 100 4.78 19.70 -5.56
N ILE A 101 4.82 18.95 -6.67
CA ILE A 101 3.82 17.91 -6.98
C ILE A 101 3.91 16.76 -5.97
N THR A 102 5.12 16.30 -5.63
CA THR A 102 5.33 15.24 -4.62
C THR A 102 4.75 15.65 -3.26
N GLU A 103 5.01 16.88 -2.82
CA GLU A 103 4.50 17.39 -1.54
C GLU A 103 2.96 17.47 -1.54
N ALA A 104 2.36 18.00 -2.61
CA ALA A 104 0.92 18.08 -2.74
C ALA A 104 0.26 16.70 -2.78
N PHE A 105 0.84 15.74 -3.50
CA PHE A 105 0.39 14.36 -3.52
C PHE A 105 0.45 13.70 -2.14
N ASN A 106 1.56 13.85 -1.41
CA ASN A 106 1.71 13.32 -0.06
C ASN A 106 0.68 13.92 0.91
N ALA A 107 0.40 15.20 0.78
CA ALA A 107 -0.66 15.86 1.56
C ALA A 107 -2.05 15.30 1.20
N HIS A 108 -2.30 15.03 -0.09
CA HIS A 108 -3.53 14.39 -0.55
C HIS A 108 -3.72 12.99 0.05
N GLN A 109 -2.67 12.21 0.16
CA GLN A 109 -2.74 10.87 0.76
C GLN A 109 -3.05 10.89 2.26
N ARG A 110 -2.67 11.96 2.98
CA ARG A 110 -3.00 12.15 4.42
C ARG A 110 -4.40 12.70 4.68
N ARG A 111 -5.20 12.96 3.63
CA ARG A 111 -6.56 13.49 3.82
C ARG A 111 -7.44 12.53 4.61
N THR A 112 -8.41 13.07 5.33
CA THR A 112 -9.40 12.29 6.10
C THR A 112 -8.81 11.36 7.17
N GLY A 113 -7.59 11.64 7.66
CA GLY A 113 -6.93 10.87 8.70
C GLY A 113 -6.21 9.59 8.22
N MET A 114 -6.11 9.40 6.90
CA MET A 114 -5.31 8.34 6.32
C MET A 114 -3.82 8.57 6.57
N LEU A 115 -3.06 7.49 6.72
CA LEU A 115 -1.64 7.54 7.04
C LEU A 115 -0.78 8.00 5.85
N GLY A 116 -1.18 7.68 4.61
CA GLY A 116 -0.39 8.02 3.43
C GLY A 116 1.05 7.51 3.54
N PRO A 117 2.05 8.37 3.27
CA PRO A 117 3.46 7.97 3.32
C PRO A 117 4.00 7.63 4.72
N ASP A 118 3.25 7.93 5.79
CA ASP A 118 3.64 7.60 7.17
C ASP A 118 3.20 6.18 7.58
N ALA A 119 2.51 5.47 6.70
CA ALA A 119 1.85 4.19 7.00
C ALA A 119 2.83 3.07 7.38
N VAL A 120 4.01 3.04 6.79
CA VAL A 120 5.02 2.01 7.08
C VAL A 120 5.54 2.15 8.50
N ASP A 121 5.87 3.37 8.91
CA ASP A 121 6.39 3.64 10.26
C ASP A 121 5.31 3.39 11.31
N ALA A 122 4.09 3.85 11.07
CA ALA A 122 2.95 3.61 11.96
C ALA A 122 2.65 2.10 12.10
N ALA A 123 2.70 1.34 11.00
CA ALA A 123 2.52 -0.11 11.05
C ALA A 123 3.68 -0.80 11.79
N ALA A 124 4.92 -0.38 11.54
CA ALA A 124 6.08 -0.94 12.24
C ALA A 124 5.99 -0.73 13.76
N GLU A 125 5.60 0.47 14.19
CA GLU A 125 5.39 0.78 15.60
C GLU A 125 4.23 -0.03 16.21
N ALA A 126 3.10 -0.12 15.52
CA ALA A 126 1.95 -0.88 16.00
C ALA A 126 2.27 -2.37 16.18
N PHE A 127 2.88 -3.01 15.19
CA PHE A 127 3.28 -4.42 15.28
C PHE A 127 4.36 -4.65 16.35
N ALA A 128 5.37 -3.76 16.43
CA ALA A 128 6.42 -3.85 17.47
C ALA A 128 5.85 -3.67 18.87
N GLY A 129 4.87 -2.77 19.05
CA GLY A 129 4.15 -2.57 20.30
C GLY A 129 3.41 -3.82 20.80
N HIS A 130 3.04 -4.72 19.90
CA HIS A 130 2.48 -6.04 20.20
C HIS A 130 3.53 -7.17 20.24
N GLY A 131 4.83 -6.84 20.30
CA GLY A 131 5.92 -7.81 20.43
C GLY A 131 6.30 -8.54 19.16
N ALA A 132 5.82 -8.12 17.99
CA ALA A 132 6.26 -8.68 16.71
C ALA A 132 7.69 -8.25 16.37
N THR A 133 8.43 -9.13 15.69
CA THR A 133 9.69 -8.75 15.04
C THR A 133 9.36 -8.18 13.67
N VAL A 134 9.63 -6.90 13.46
CA VAL A 134 9.33 -6.19 12.21
C VAL A 134 10.58 -6.04 11.36
N ARG A 135 10.41 -6.26 10.06
CA ARG A 135 11.43 -6.03 9.02
C ARG A 135 10.83 -5.21 7.90
N ALA A 136 11.46 -4.07 7.57
CA ALA A 136 11.09 -3.23 6.45
C ALA A 136 12.15 -3.36 5.35
N HIS A 137 11.71 -3.44 4.09
CA HIS A 137 12.59 -3.58 2.94
C HIS A 137 12.11 -2.67 1.79
N PRO A 138 13.00 -1.82 1.20
CA PRO A 138 12.65 -1.02 0.04
C PRO A 138 12.24 -1.90 -1.15
N SER A 139 11.11 -1.57 -1.79
CA SER A 139 10.57 -2.26 -2.97
C SER A 139 10.15 -1.26 -4.06
N PRO A 140 11.05 -0.41 -4.56
CA PRO A 140 10.70 0.66 -5.47
C PRO A 140 10.27 0.14 -6.85
N TRP A 141 9.25 0.79 -7.43
CA TRP A 141 9.00 0.68 -8.86
C TRP A 141 10.06 1.47 -9.62
N ARG A 142 10.59 0.87 -10.68
CA ARG A 142 11.54 1.50 -11.59
C ARG A 142 10.94 1.47 -12.99
N LEU A 143 10.35 2.60 -13.38
CA LEU A 143 9.62 2.72 -14.63
C LEU A 143 10.53 3.40 -15.67
N GLY A 144 10.67 2.77 -16.80
CA GLY A 144 11.47 3.23 -17.94
C GLY A 144 10.67 3.16 -19.25
N PRO A 145 11.38 3.19 -20.41
CA PRO A 145 10.71 3.14 -21.71
C PRO A 145 9.88 1.88 -21.95
N GLY A 146 10.24 0.76 -21.30
CA GLY A 146 9.48 -0.50 -21.40
C GLY A 146 8.11 -0.45 -20.73
N GLU A 147 7.92 0.48 -19.77
CA GLU A 147 6.69 0.64 -18.99
C GLU A 147 5.97 1.97 -19.30
N ALA A 148 6.09 2.49 -20.54
CA ALA A 148 5.60 3.82 -20.92
C ALA A 148 4.10 4.02 -20.64
N GLU A 149 3.26 3.02 -20.91
CA GLU A 149 1.82 3.09 -20.65
C GLU A 149 1.52 3.20 -19.15
N LEU A 150 2.15 2.36 -18.33
CA LEU A 150 2.02 2.39 -16.88
C LEU A 150 2.53 3.73 -16.31
N THR A 151 3.68 4.21 -16.82
CA THR A 151 4.25 5.50 -16.43
C THR A 151 3.30 6.65 -16.73
N ALA A 152 2.70 6.67 -17.93
CA ALA A 152 1.75 7.70 -18.32
C ALA A 152 0.47 7.65 -17.47
N GLN A 153 -0.04 6.46 -17.15
CA GLN A 153 -1.19 6.29 -16.27
C GLN A 153 -0.88 6.77 -14.85
N TRP A 154 0.29 6.39 -14.31
CA TRP A 154 0.75 6.81 -13.00
C TRP A 154 0.92 8.34 -12.92
N LEU A 155 1.56 8.98 -13.91
CA LEU A 155 1.73 10.44 -13.97
C LEU A 155 0.39 11.17 -13.88
N ARG A 156 -0.62 10.73 -14.64
CA ARG A 156 -1.96 11.35 -14.61
C ARG A 156 -2.60 11.25 -13.23
N GLY A 157 -2.51 10.09 -12.59
CA GLY A 157 -3.05 9.89 -11.24
C GLY A 157 -2.31 10.72 -10.19
N TRP A 158 -0.98 10.71 -10.24
CA TRP A 158 -0.11 11.42 -9.31
C TRP A 158 -0.29 12.93 -9.37
N VAL A 159 -0.26 13.53 -10.57
CA VAL A 159 -0.48 14.96 -10.78
C VAL A 159 -1.93 15.33 -10.50
N GLY A 160 -2.89 14.49 -10.90
CA GLY A 160 -4.31 14.71 -10.64
C GLY A 160 -4.61 14.84 -9.14
N ALA A 161 -4.11 13.91 -8.33
CA ALA A 161 -4.26 13.95 -6.87
C ALA A 161 -3.57 15.18 -6.23
N ALA A 162 -2.40 15.57 -6.75
CA ALA A 162 -1.73 16.79 -6.31
C ALA A 162 -2.58 18.05 -6.57
N VAL A 163 -3.24 18.12 -7.73
CA VAL A 163 -4.13 19.23 -8.10
C VAL A 163 -5.44 19.19 -7.31
N GLU A 164 -5.97 18.02 -6.97
CA GLU A 164 -7.12 17.91 -6.06
C GLU A 164 -6.79 18.50 -4.68
N GLN A 165 -5.59 18.26 -4.19
CA GLN A 165 -5.12 18.79 -2.90
C GLN A 165 -4.81 20.29 -2.95
N ARG A 166 -4.22 20.77 -4.07
CA ARG A 166 -3.82 22.15 -4.28
C ARG A 166 -4.36 22.65 -5.62
N PRO A 167 -5.63 23.09 -5.70
CA PRO A 167 -6.26 23.52 -6.96
C PRO A 167 -5.57 24.70 -7.63
N GLU A 168 -4.85 25.53 -6.88
CA GLU A 168 -4.05 26.65 -7.39
C GLU A 168 -2.88 26.23 -8.28
N LEU A 169 -2.46 24.98 -8.21
CA LEU A 169 -1.39 24.42 -9.06
C LEU A 169 -1.88 24.10 -10.47
N ARG A 170 -3.18 24.01 -10.72
CA ARG A 170 -3.78 23.41 -11.93
C ARG A 170 -3.10 23.85 -13.22
N GLU A 171 -3.04 25.14 -13.49
CA GLU A 171 -2.49 25.66 -14.76
C GLU A 171 -1.03 25.28 -14.98
N ARG A 172 -0.23 25.28 -13.91
CA ARG A 172 1.19 24.90 -13.94
C ARG A 172 1.37 23.38 -14.01
N ALA A 173 0.51 22.65 -13.32
CA ALA A 173 0.49 21.20 -13.28
C ALA A 173 0.05 20.59 -14.61
N ASP A 174 -0.91 21.21 -15.31
CA ASP A 174 -1.33 20.76 -16.64
C ASP A 174 -0.14 20.84 -17.63
N ARG A 175 0.57 21.97 -17.67
CA ARG A 175 1.80 22.12 -18.49
C ARG A 175 2.89 21.12 -18.10
N TYR A 176 3.12 20.97 -16.82
CA TYR A 176 4.08 20.00 -16.29
C TYR A 176 3.73 18.58 -16.72
N LEU A 177 2.46 18.18 -16.61
CA LEU A 177 2.00 16.85 -17.01
C LEU A 177 2.22 16.61 -18.50
N ASP A 178 1.88 17.60 -19.36
CA ASP A 178 2.09 17.51 -20.81
C ASP A 178 3.58 17.29 -21.14
N GLU A 179 4.50 18.05 -20.51
CA GLU A 179 5.94 17.89 -20.68
C GLU A 179 6.43 16.51 -20.24
N ARG A 180 5.94 16.01 -19.09
CA ARG A 180 6.31 14.68 -18.58
C ARG A 180 5.78 13.55 -19.46
N LEU A 181 4.55 13.68 -19.97
CA LEU A 181 3.96 12.71 -20.91
C LEU A 181 4.71 12.70 -22.25
N ALA A 182 5.13 13.87 -22.75
CA ALA A 182 5.95 13.95 -23.95
C ALA A 182 7.30 13.29 -23.76
N ALA A 183 8.00 13.53 -22.65
CA ALA A 183 9.27 12.87 -22.32
C ALA A 183 9.10 11.36 -22.14
N CYS A 184 7.98 10.92 -21.56
CA CYS A 184 7.64 9.50 -21.43
C CYS A 184 7.45 8.85 -22.80
N ALA A 185 6.69 9.49 -23.70
CA ALA A 185 6.45 9.00 -25.06
C ALA A 185 7.74 8.96 -25.91
N ALA A 186 8.66 9.89 -25.69
CA ALA A 186 9.99 9.89 -26.31
C ALA A 186 10.97 8.84 -25.74
N GLY A 187 10.58 8.14 -24.66
CA GLY A 187 11.45 7.17 -23.96
C GLY A 187 12.58 7.81 -23.15
N GLU A 188 12.49 9.10 -22.88
CA GLU A 188 13.51 9.88 -22.17
C GLU A 188 13.28 9.91 -20.66
N LEU A 189 12.03 9.69 -20.21
CA LEU A 189 11.68 9.72 -18.79
C LEU A 189 12.01 8.40 -18.08
N ARG A 190 12.57 8.53 -16.88
CA ARG A 190 12.74 7.46 -15.90
C ARG A 190 12.08 7.91 -14.60
N VAL A 191 11.31 7.01 -13.99
CA VAL A 191 10.64 7.28 -12.71
C VAL A 191 10.99 6.18 -11.71
N VAL A 192 11.34 6.57 -10.50
CA VAL A 192 11.45 5.66 -9.36
C VAL A 192 10.41 6.06 -8.33
N VAL A 193 9.36 5.24 -8.18
CA VAL A 193 8.37 5.41 -7.13
C VAL A 193 8.78 4.56 -5.95
N HIS A 194 9.11 5.19 -4.83
CA HIS A 194 9.60 4.49 -3.65
C HIS A 194 8.46 3.87 -2.87
N HIS A 195 8.56 2.57 -2.66
CA HIS A 195 7.71 1.77 -1.79
C HIS A 195 8.55 1.04 -0.78
N THR A 196 7.91 0.59 0.29
CA THR A 196 8.51 -0.26 1.31
C THR A 196 7.58 -1.43 1.58
N ASP A 197 8.13 -2.63 1.62
CA ASP A 197 7.45 -3.84 2.09
C ASP A 197 7.77 -4.05 3.56
N LEU A 198 6.79 -4.47 4.36
CA LEU A 198 6.91 -4.73 5.77
C LEU A 198 6.52 -6.17 6.07
N LEU A 199 7.40 -6.90 6.75
CA LEU A 199 7.14 -8.22 7.31
C LEU A 199 7.10 -8.13 8.83
N ALA A 200 5.96 -8.45 9.42
CA ALA A 200 5.77 -8.56 10.86
C ALA A 200 5.67 -10.04 11.25
N LEU A 201 6.61 -10.51 12.04
CA LEU A 201 6.67 -11.88 12.56
C LEU A 201 6.07 -11.89 13.97
N CYS A 202 4.79 -12.24 14.07
CA CYS A 202 4.10 -12.39 15.33
C CYS A 202 4.47 -13.73 15.98
N ARG A 203 4.74 -13.74 17.28
CA ARG A 203 4.94 -14.97 18.03
C ARG A 203 3.60 -15.43 18.60
N PRO A 204 3.28 -16.74 18.58
CA PRO A 204 2.09 -17.23 19.25
C PRO A 204 2.11 -16.79 20.74
N THR A 205 1.08 -16.09 21.16
CA THR A 205 0.87 -15.79 22.58
C THR A 205 0.36 -17.06 23.25
N GLY A 206 1.25 -17.87 23.83
CA GLY A 206 0.83 -19.03 24.61
C GLY A 206 1.53 -20.32 24.26
N GLY A 207 2.73 -20.46 24.75
CA GLY A 207 3.49 -21.66 24.90
C GLY A 207 4.60 -21.36 25.92
N ALA A 208 4.22 -21.35 27.19
CA ALA A 208 5.24 -21.59 28.21
C ALA A 208 5.69 -23.05 28.04
N PRO A 209 7.01 -23.34 28.24
CA PRO A 209 7.56 -24.69 28.14
C PRO A 209 6.95 -25.65 29.14
#